data_c41448ba85fac8c24533a1bf4d58092f
#
_entry.id   c41448ba85fac8c24533a1bf4d58092f
#
_cell.length_a   1.000
_cell.length_b   1.000
_cell.length_c   1.000
_cell.angle_alpha   90.00
_cell.angle_beta   90.00
_cell.angle_gamma   90.00
#
_symmetry.space_group_name_H-M   'P 1'
#
loop_
_entity.id
_entity.type
_entity.pdbx_description
1 polymer ?
#
loop_
_entity_poly.entity_id
_entity_poly.type
_entity_poly.pdbx_seq_one_letter_code
_entity_poly.pdbx_strand_id
1 'polypeptide(L)'
;MIKIGEWNDLTVRREKEFGVYLGCDGDDREVLLPRKQVHRSTRIGDKISVFIYRDSDDRLIATVNVPYITMGKMAVLRCAGTTKIGAFMDWGLEKDILLPFKEQTGPVREGREYLVRMYADKSERLCVSMKVYDYLRCDSPYKQGDEISGIVIEYSPEYGAFVAVDDKYSALIPKKELHSTIYAGAVSYTHLRAHETTLHL
;
A
#
# COMPACT_ATOMS: atom_id res chain seq x y z
N MET A 1 5.12 8.40 18.27
CA MET A 1 6.27 8.29 17.35
C MET A 1 5.75 8.34 15.92
N ILE A 2 6.35 9.17 15.06
CA ILE A 2 5.94 9.38 13.66
C ILE A 2 6.24 8.12 12.84
N LYS A 3 5.21 7.59 12.14
CA LYS A 3 5.28 6.39 11.31
C LYS A 3 5.25 6.77 9.83
N ILE A 4 6.27 6.35 9.08
CA ILE A 4 6.39 6.60 7.64
C ILE A 4 5.53 5.59 6.87
N GLY A 5 4.82 6.04 5.82
CA GLY A 5 3.93 5.20 5.03
C GLY A 5 2.56 4.93 5.68
N GLU A 6 2.25 5.63 6.77
CA GLU A 6 1.00 5.51 7.52
C GLU A 6 0.36 6.88 7.79
N TRP A 7 -0.91 6.86 8.15
CA TRP A 7 -1.62 8.02 8.69
C TRP A 7 -1.19 8.26 10.13
N ASN A 8 -0.96 9.53 10.46
CA ASN A 8 -0.54 9.98 11.78
C ASN A 8 -1.40 11.18 12.20
N ASP A 9 -1.88 11.20 13.44
CA ASP A 9 -2.53 12.36 14.03
C ASP A 9 -1.45 13.19 14.72
N LEU A 10 -1.08 14.31 14.09
CA LEU A 10 0.00 15.18 14.53
C LEU A 10 -0.52 16.55 14.94
N THR A 11 0.18 17.19 15.89
CA THR A 11 -0.13 18.53 16.39
C THR A 11 0.69 19.58 15.64
N VAL A 12 0.04 20.68 15.24
CA VAL A 12 0.72 21.86 14.67
C VAL A 12 1.58 22.51 15.74
N ARG A 13 2.90 22.46 15.58
CA ARG A 13 3.85 23.02 16.53
C ARG A 13 4.29 24.44 16.17
N ARG A 14 4.44 24.72 14.88
CA ARG A 14 4.84 26.04 14.38
C ARG A 14 4.41 26.28 12.95
N GLU A 15 4.25 27.53 12.60
CA GLU A 15 3.91 27.98 11.26
C GLU A 15 5.11 28.71 10.61
N LYS A 16 5.29 28.50 9.31
CA LYS A 16 6.28 29.16 8.46
C LYS A 16 5.63 29.56 7.14
N GLU A 17 6.33 30.36 6.35
CA GLU A 17 5.85 30.86 5.05
C GLU A 17 5.41 29.70 4.11
N PHE A 18 6.17 28.62 4.03
CA PHE A 18 5.95 27.49 3.13
C PHE A 18 5.05 26.39 3.70
N GLY A 19 4.56 26.50 4.96
CA GLY A 19 3.64 25.53 5.55
C GLY A 19 3.65 25.50 7.07
N VAL A 20 3.12 24.44 7.64
CA VAL A 20 3.13 24.19 9.10
C VAL A 20 3.99 22.97 9.42
N TYR A 21 4.68 23.02 10.55
CA TYR A 21 5.42 21.89 11.08
C TYR A 21 4.57 21.16 12.09
N LEU A 22 4.46 19.85 11.89
CA LEU A 22 3.66 18.93 12.68
C LEU A 22 4.57 18.02 13.50
N GLY A 23 4.16 17.66 14.70
CA GLY A 23 4.87 16.73 15.56
C GLY A 23 3.92 16.00 16.52
N CYS A 24 4.43 15.01 17.21
CA CYS A 24 3.72 14.31 18.28
C CYS A 24 4.54 14.29 19.57
N ASP A 25 3.86 14.09 20.70
CA ASP A 25 4.52 14.00 21.99
C ASP A 25 5.43 12.76 22.04
N GLY A 26 6.62 12.93 22.62
CA GLY A 26 7.62 11.86 22.72
C GLY A 26 8.39 11.57 21.42
N ASP A 27 8.29 12.45 20.40
CA ASP A 27 9.08 12.38 19.18
C ASP A 27 9.58 13.80 18.84
N ASP A 28 10.90 13.98 18.80
CA ASP A 28 11.52 15.28 18.50
C ASP A 28 11.47 15.66 17.02
N ARG A 29 11.09 14.71 16.16
CA ARG A 29 10.96 14.96 14.73
C ARG A 29 9.76 15.87 14.45
N GLU A 30 9.97 16.80 13.53
CA GLU A 30 8.92 17.62 12.96
C GLU A 30 8.80 17.34 11.46
N VAL A 31 7.57 17.33 10.95
CA VAL A 31 7.28 17.08 9.55
C VAL A 31 6.55 18.26 8.95
N LEU A 32 6.98 18.72 7.79
CA LEU A 32 6.34 19.81 7.06
C LEU A 32 5.07 19.34 6.36
N LEU A 33 3.95 20.03 6.64
CA LEU A 33 2.77 20.02 5.77
C LEU A 33 2.82 21.28 4.89
N PRO A 34 2.92 21.14 3.55
CA PRO A 34 3.04 22.27 2.63
C PRO A 34 1.84 23.24 2.70
N ARG A 35 2.09 24.54 2.55
CA ARG A 35 1.09 25.62 2.66
C ARG A 35 -0.16 25.36 1.82
N LYS A 36 -0.02 24.83 0.62
CA LYS A 36 -1.14 24.53 -0.28
C LYS A 36 -2.13 23.49 0.27
N GLN A 37 -1.72 22.72 1.26
CA GLN A 37 -2.52 21.66 1.90
C GLN A 37 -2.99 22.05 3.31
N VAL A 38 -2.58 23.22 3.83
CA VAL A 38 -2.97 23.73 5.15
C VAL A 38 -4.30 24.44 5.03
N HIS A 39 -5.30 24.02 5.80
CA HIS A 39 -6.60 24.71 5.85
C HIS A 39 -6.45 26.11 6.46
N ARG A 40 -7.21 27.10 5.96
CA ARG A 40 -7.11 28.53 6.38
C ARG A 40 -7.39 28.74 7.87
N SER A 41 -8.20 27.88 8.50
CA SER A 41 -8.53 27.97 9.93
C SER A 41 -7.51 27.29 10.85
N THR A 42 -6.50 26.62 10.30
CA THR A 42 -5.50 25.88 11.07
C THR A 42 -4.74 26.82 12.01
N ARG A 43 -4.56 26.41 13.26
CA ARG A 43 -3.83 27.12 14.32
C ARG A 43 -2.78 26.24 14.97
N ILE A 44 -1.79 26.85 15.58
CA ILE A 44 -0.83 26.14 16.44
C ILE A 44 -1.60 25.45 17.57
N GLY A 45 -1.32 24.17 17.81
CA GLY A 45 -2.02 23.31 18.77
C GLY A 45 -3.12 22.43 18.16
N ASP A 46 -3.56 22.70 16.93
CA ASP A 46 -4.54 21.86 16.26
C ASP A 46 -3.95 20.48 15.91
N LYS A 47 -4.79 19.45 15.98
CA LYS A 47 -4.45 18.10 15.51
C LYS A 47 -4.91 17.91 14.06
N ILE A 48 -4.03 17.39 13.24
CA ILE A 48 -4.28 17.12 11.83
C ILE A 48 -3.90 15.67 11.53
N SER A 49 -4.80 14.91 10.91
CA SER A 49 -4.49 13.59 10.38
C SER A 49 -3.78 13.75 9.04
N VAL A 50 -2.56 13.24 8.94
CA VAL A 50 -1.70 13.37 7.77
C VAL A 50 -1.01 12.06 7.45
N PHE A 51 -0.80 11.81 6.16
CA PHE A 51 0.04 10.73 5.68
C PHE A 51 1.49 11.20 5.59
N ILE A 52 2.44 10.36 6.04
CA ILE A 52 3.87 10.71 6.10
C ILE A 52 4.65 9.90 5.06
N TYR A 53 5.44 10.60 4.24
CA TYR A 53 6.31 9.99 3.24
C TYR A 53 7.59 10.81 3.05
N ARG A 54 8.45 10.44 2.10
CA ARG A 54 9.65 11.22 1.76
C ARG A 54 9.49 11.93 0.43
N ASP A 55 9.90 13.21 0.39
CA ASP A 55 9.93 14.01 -0.84
C ASP A 55 11.12 13.63 -1.75
N SER A 56 11.33 14.41 -2.83
CA SER A 56 12.40 14.18 -3.79
C SER A 56 13.80 14.34 -3.21
N ASP A 57 13.91 15.13 -2.14
CA ASP A 57 15.17 15.39 -1.43
C ASP A 57 15.36 14.45 -0.23
N ASP A 58 14.56 13.38 -0.14
CA ASP A 58 14.59 12.37 0.93
C ASP A 58 14.20 12.91 2.33
N ARG A 59 13.53 14.08 2.38
CA ARG A 59 13.04 14.70 3.61
C ARG A 59 11.66 14.17 3.96
N LEU A 60 11.36 14.00 5.25
CA LEU A 60 10.03 13.67 5.72
C LEU A 60 9.07 14.81 5.41
N ILE A 61 7.96 14.47 4.76
CA ILE A 61 6.89 15.41 4.40
C ILE A 61 5.52 14.81 4.74
N ALA A 62 4.60 15.68 5.15
CA ALA A 62 3.22 15.33 5.43
C ALA A 62 2.31 15.72 4.26
N THR A 63 1.25 14.96 4.06
CA THR A 63 0.19 15.29 3.11
C THR A 63 -1.18 14.93 3.67
N VAL A 64 -2.20 15.71 3.29
CA VAL A 64 -3.61 15.37 3.52
C VAL A 64 -4.23 14.61 2.33
N ASN A 65 -3.48 14.49 1.22
CA ASN A 65 -3.91 13.69 0.08
C ASN A 65 -3.90 12.21 0.43
N VAL A 66 -4.90 11.48 -0.05
CA VAL A 66 -5.07 10.05 0.24
C VAL A 66 -4.28 9.24 -0.81
N PRO A 67 -3.23 8.50 -0.39
CA PRO A 67 -2.54 7.60 -1.31
C PRO A 67 -3.39 6.37 -1.60
N TYR A 68 -3.19 5.73 -2.77
CA TYR A 68 -3.89 4.49 -3.14
C TYR A 68 -3.41 3.27 -2.36
N ILE A 69 -2.26 3.38 -1.69
CA ILE A 69 -1.65 2.30 -0.92
C ILE A 69 -0.96 2.86 0.33
N THR A 70 -0.95 2.09 1.42
CA THR A 70 -0.26 2.43 2.68
C THR A 70 0.66 1.30 3.12
N MET A 71 1.46 1.54 4.16
CA MET A 71 2.43 0.58 4.65
C MET A 71 1.81 -0.81 4.91
N GLY A 72 2.42 -1.82 4.33
CA GLY A 72 2.01 -3.22 4.50
C GLY A 72 0.74 -3.63 3.76
N LYS A 73 0.07 -2.70 3.07
CA LYS A 73 -1.13 -2.98 2.28
C LYS A 73 -0.79 -3.35 0.84
N MET A 74 -1.76 -3.96 0.17
CA MET A 74 -1.71 -4.30 -1.25
C MET A 74 -2.67 -3.43 -2.03
N ALA A 75 -2.27 -3.05 -3.25
CA ALA A 75 -3.12 -2.34 -4.19
C ALA A 75 -2.67 -2.61 -5.62
N VAL A 76 -3.57 -2.40 -6.57
CA VAL A 76 -3.23 -2.36 -7.99
C VAL A 76 -2.82 -0.94 -8.34
N LEU A 77 -1.57 -0.77 -8.78
CA LEU A 77 -1.02 0.52 -9.17
C LEU A 77 -0.62 0.51 -10.64
N ARG A 78 -0.78 1.68 -11.29
CA ARG A 78 -0.37 1.89 -12.68
C ARG A 78 1.10 2.27 -12.76
N CYS A 79 1.83 1.66 -13.69
CA CYS A 79 3.20 2.06 -14.00
C CYS A 79 3.21 3.40 -14.75
N ALA A 80 3.80 4.43 -14.15
CA ALA A 80 3.95 5.76 -14.72
C ALA A 80 5.18 5.87 -15.63
N GLY A 81 6.20 5.01 -15.42
CA GLY A 81 7.41 4.99 -16.24
C GLY A 81 8.43 3.98 -15.74
N THR A 82 9.42 3.70 -16.58
CA THR A 82 10.52 2.79 -16.26
C THR A 82 11.88 3.49 -16.34
N THR A 83 12.82 3.10 -15.49
CA THR A 83 14.15 3.68 -15.40
C THR A 83 15.21 2.59 -15.20
N LYS A 84 16.49 2.99 -15.07
CA LYS A 84 17.60 2.05 -14.81
C LYS A 84 17.59 1.39 -13.43
N ILE A 85 16.75 1.85 -12.50
CA ILE A 85 16.67 1.31 -11.12
C ILE A 85 15.39 0.52 -10.86
N GLY A 86 14.41 0.61 -11.76
CA GLY A 86 13.11 -0.05 -11.64
C GLY A 86 12.02 0.72 -12.35
N ALA A 87 10.78 0.44 -12.00
CA ALA A 87 9.60 1.14 -12.47
C ALA A 87 9.10 2.12 -11.40
N PHE A 88 8.46 3.19 -11.82
CA PHE A 88 7.76 4.13 -10.95
C PHE A 88 6.25 3.89 -11.09
N MET A 89 5.58 3.79 -9.96
CA MET A 89 4.16 3.47 -9.89
C MET A 89 3.39 4.68 -9.35
N ASP A 90 2.32 5.06 -10.05
CA ASP A 90 1.40 6.09 -9.58
C ASP A 90 0.63 5.55 -8.37
N TRP A 91 0.77 6.21 -7.24
CA TRP A 91 0.12 5.87 -5.98
C TRP A 91 -0.76 6.99 -5.42
N GLY A 92 -1.08 7.99 -6.27
CA GLY A 92 -1.98 9.10 -5.95
C GLY A 92 -1.32 10.29 -5.26
N LEU A 93 0.00 10.30 -5.08
CA LEU A 93 0.74 11.44 -4.56
C LEU A 93 1.63 12.08 -5.64
N GLU A 94 2.18 13.26 -5.34
CA GLU A 94 2.98 14.04 -6.32
C GLU A 94 4.21 13.30 -6.87
N LYS A 95 4.80 12.43 -6.06
CA LYS A 95 5.97 11.64 -6.45
C LYS A 95 5.57 10.17 -6.56
N ASP A 96 5.82 9.56 -7.70
CA ASP A 96 5.58 8.14 -7.91
C ASP A 96 6.44 7.28 -6.98
N ILE A 97 5.92 6.10 -6.60
CA ILE A 97 6.62 5.17 -5.72
C ILE A 97 7.44 4.17 -6.54
N LEU A 98 8.66 3.87 -6.08
CA LEU A 98 9.57 2.97 -6.77
C LEU A 98 9.18 1.50 -6.59
N LEU A 99 9.15 0.76 -7.71
CA LEU A 99 9.15 -0.70 -7.80
C LEU A 99 10.54 -1.14 -8.30
N PRO A 100 11.48 -1.50 -7.40
CA PRO A 100 12.84 -1.89 -7.79
C PRO A 100 12.87 -3.13 -8.68
N PHE A 101 13.83 -3.28 -9.59
CA PHE A 101 13.95 -4.48 -10.44
C PHE A 101 13.95 -5.79 -9.67
N LYS A 102 14.63 -5.84 -8.53
CA LYS A 102 14.69 -7.04 -7.68
C LYS A 102 13.35 -7.44 -7.08
N GLU A 103 12.38 -6.51 -7.06
CA GLU A 103 11.02 -6.72 -6.52
C GLU A 103 9.99 -6.98 -7.62
N GLN A 104 10.40 -7.02 -8.89
CA GLN A 104 9.54 -7.38 -10.01
C GLN A 104 9.52 -8.90 -10.21
N THR A 105 8.34 -9.47 -10.47
CA THR A 105 8.16 -10.89 -10.79
C THR A 105 8.10 -11.17 -12.29
N GLY A 106 8.10 -10.10 -13.10
CA GLY A 106 8.08 -10.15 -14.55
C GLY A 106 8.30 -8.78 -15.17
N PRO A 107 8.28 -8.68 -16.52
CA PRO A 107 8.47 -7.42 -17.22
C PRO A 107 7.40 -6.40 -16.89
N VAL A 108 7.81 -5.20 -16.43
CA VAL A 108 6.91 -4.08 -16.15
C VAL A 108 6.94 -3.12 -17.33
N ARG A 109 5.75 -2.67 -17.77
CA ARG A 109 5.56 -1.75 -18.89
C ARG A 109 4.77 -0.53 -18.47
N GLU A 110 5.17 0.63 -18.95
CA GLU A 110 4.45 1.89 -18.74
C GLU A 110 2.98 1.78 -19.18
N GLY A 111 2.10 2.42 -18.41
CA GLY A 111 0.67 2.43 -18.61
C GLY A 111 -0.08 1.16 -18.19
N ARG A 112 0.62 0.08 -17.80
CA ARG A 112 0.02 -1.16 -17.29
C ARG A 112 -0.14 -1.12 -15.79
N GLU A 113 -1.08 -1.91 -15.29
CA GLU A 113 -1.40 -2.06 -13.87
C GLU A 113 -0.80 -3.35 -13.30
N TYR A 114 -0.33 -3.26 -12.07
CA TYR A 114 0.30 -4.38 -11.35
C TYR A 114 -0.15 -4.40 -9.90
N LEU A 115 -0.45 -5.60 -9.40
CA LEU A 115 -0.66 -5.80 -7.96
C LEU A 115 0.68 -5.68 -7.25
N VAL A 116 0.74 -4.81 -6.25
CA VAL A 116 1.94 -4.55 -5.46
C VAL A 116 1.61 -4.42 -3.98
N ARG A 117 2.60 -4.63 -3.13
CA ARG A 117 2.57 -4.39 -1.70
C ARG A 117 3.58 -3.31 -1.32
N MET A 118 3.18 -2.37 -0.47
CA MET A 118 4.10 -1.35 0.05
C MET A 118 4.95 -1.92 1.19
N TYR A 119 6.24 -1.57 1.16
CA TYR A 119 7.20 -1.85 2.22
C TYR A 119 8.21 -0.70 2.36
N ALA A 120 8.92 -0.65 3.50
CA ALA A 120 10.07 0.22 3.66
C ALA A 120 11.37 -0.57 3.39
N ASP A 121 12.26 -0.01 2.62
CA ASP A 121 13.58 -0.59 2.41
C ASP A 121 14.50 -0.38 3.64
N LYS A 122 15.74 -0.85 3.58
CA LYS A 122 16.72 -0.72 4.67
C LYS A 122 17.08 0.74 5.01
N SER A 123 16.77 1.67 4.11
CA SER A 123 17.00 3.12 4.28
C SER A 123 15.71 3.85 4.67
N GLU A 124 14.67 3.12 5.10
CA GLU A 124 13.34 3.65 5.42
C GLU A 124 12.66 4.40 4.25
N ARG A 125 13.02 4.07 3.00
CA ARG A 125 12.34 4.59 1.81
C ARG A 125 11.17 3.70 1.48
N LEU A 126 10.02 4.33 1.19
CA LEU A 126 8.85 3.63 0.72
C LEU A 126 9.08 3.09 -0.69
N CYS A 127 8.88 1.80 -0.85
CA CYS A 127 8.95 1.08 -2.11
C CYS A 127 7.75 0.13 -2.22
N VAL A 128 7.53 -0.39 -3.42
CA VAL A 128 6.55 -1.46 -3.62
C VAL A 128 7.20 -2.72 -4.21
N SER A 129 6.58 -3.87 -3.96
CA SER A 129 7.03 -5.19 -4.40
C SER A 129 5.89 -5.93 -5.09
N MET A 130 6.17 -6.60 -6.20
CA MET A 130 5.27 -7.58 -6.83
C MET A 130 5.36 -8.96 -6.18
N LYS A 131 6.35 -9.21 -5.31
CA LYS A 131 6.54 -10.46 -4.58
C LYS A 131 5.60 -10.55 -3.39
N VAL A 132 4.31 -10.42 -3.64
CA VAL A 132 3.28 -10.31 -2.59
C VAL A 132 3.22 -11.56 -1.72
N TYR A 133 3.53 -12.75 -2.26
CA TYR A 133 3.53 -14.01 -1.52
C TYR A 133 4.52 -14.03 -0.36
N ASP A 134 5.68 -13.37 -0.48
CA ASP A 134 6.71 -13.31 0.55
C ASP A 134 6.22 -12.67 1.87
N TYR A 135 5.09 -11.98 1.81
CA TYR A 135 4.48 -11.26 2.92
C TYR A 135 3.20 -11.91 3.44
N LEU A 136 2.74 -13.00 2.82
CA LEU A 136 1.51 -13.68 3.21
C LEU A 136 1.80 -14.87 4.12
N ARG A 137 0.91 -15.08 5.08
CA ARG A 137 0.96 -16.18 6.03
C ARG A 137 -0.06 -17.24 5.63
N CYS A 138 0.25 -18.51 5.93
CA CYS A 138 -0.63 -19.65 5.69
C CYS A 138 -1.46 -20.03 6.92
N ASP A 139 -1.13 -19.51 8.11
CA ASP A 139 -1.82 -19.78 9.39
C ASP A 139 -2.99 -18.81 9.60
N SER A 140 -3.98 -18.85 8.72
CA SER A 140 -5.19 -18.03 8.81
C SER A 140 -6.04 -18.40 10.04
N PRO A 141 -6.62 -17.42 10.77
CA PRO A 141 -7.55 -17.69 11.86
C PRO A 141 -8.96 -18.05 11.36
N TYR A 142 -9.24 -17.90 10.08
CA TYR A 142 -10.56 -18.12 9.47
C TYR A 142 -10.94 -19.58 9.44
N LYS A 143 -12.23 -19.86 9.62
CA LYS A 143 -12.83 -21.20 9.61
C LYS A 143 -13.79 -21.36 8.45
N GLN A 144 -14.14 -22.59 8.15
CA GLN A 144 -15.17 -22.88 7.16
C GLN A 144 -16.49 -22.18 7.50
N GLY A 145 -17.05 -21.44 6.55
CA GLY A 145 -18.28 -20.66 6.71
C GLY A 145 -18.08 -19.18 7.02
N ASP A 146 -16.85 -18.74 7.31
CA ASP A 146 -16.56 -17.32 7.52
C ASP A 146 -16.68 -16.55 6.19
N GLU A 147 -17.24 -15.34 6.25
CA GLU A 147 -17.22 -14.42 5.12
C GLU A 147 -15.92 -13.61 5.18
N ILE A 148 -15.12 -13.71 4.13
CA ILE A 148 -13.84 -13.01 4.01
C ILE A 148 -13.76 -12.22 2.72
N SER A 149 -13.01 -11.14 2.73
CA SER A 149 -12.69 -10.36 1.53
C SER A 149 -11.21 -10.50 1.19
N GLY A 150 -10.88 -10.50 -0.10
CA GLY A 150 -9.50 -10.65 -0.52
C GLY A 150 -9.23 -10.06 -1.90
N ILE A 151 -7.96 -9.88 -2.21
CA ILE A 151 -7.46 -9.39 -3.50
C ILE A 151 -6.94 -10.60 -4.28
N VAL A 152 -7.38 -10.79 -5.52
CA VAL A 152 -6.85 -11.82 -6.41
C VAL A 152 -5.42 -11.47 -6.79
N ILE A 153 -4.48 -12.34 -6.43
CA ILE A 153 -3.06 -12.20 -6.74
C ILE A 153 -2.77 -12.78 -8.12
N GLU A 154 -3.25 -14.00 -8.34
CA GLU A 154 -2.93 -14.77 -9.54
C GLU A 154 -4.06 -15.76 -9.84
N TYR A 155 -4.26 -16.07 -11.11
CA TYR A 155 -5.14 -17.13 -11.57
C TYR A 155 -4.33 -18.25 -12.21
N SER A 156 -4.51 -19.47 -11.71
CA SER A 156 -3.98 -20.70 -12.30
C SER A 156 -5.11 -21.48 -12.97
N PRO A 157 -4.99 -21.81 -14.27
CA PRO A 157 -5.99 -22.65 -14.96
C PRO A 157 -6.14 -24.04 -14.35
N GLU A 158 -5.13 -24.53 -13.62
CA GLU A 158 -5.10 -25.83 -12.98
C GLU A 158 -5.72 -25.81 -11.59
N TYR A 159 -5.34 -24.86 -10.76
CA TYR A 159 -5.70 -24.82 -9.33
C TYR A 159 -6.88 -23.89 -9.02
N GLY A 160 -6.97 -22.73 -9.67
CA GLY A 160 -7.97 -21.71 -9.39
C GLY A 160 -7.35 -20.33 -9.13
N ALA A 161 -7.95 -19.51 -8.27
CA ALA A 161 -7.48 -18.17 -7.97
C ALA A 161 -6.76 -18.11 -6.61
N PHE A 162 -5.54 -17.63 -6.61
CA PHE A 162 -4.81 -17.30 -5.39
C PHE A 162 -5.20 -15.89 -4.93
N VAL A 163 -5.51 -15.73 -3.66
CA VAL A 163 -6.00 -14.49 -3.08
C VAL A 163 -5.24 -14.11 -1.82
N ALA A 164 -5.06 -12.80 -1.60
CA ALA A 164 -4.61 -12.25 -0.35
C ALA A 164 -5.83 -11.82 0.47
N VAL A 165 -5.99 -12.38 1.66
CA VAL A 165 -7.05 -12.05 2.61
C VAL A 165 -6.48 -11.09 3.66
N ASP A 166 -7.14 -9.95 3.89
CA ASP A 166 -6.72 -8.89 4.82
C ASP A 166 -5.30 -8.34 4.56
N ASP A 167 -4.78 -8.47 3.33
CA ASP A 167 -3.38 -8.19 2.98
C ASP A 167 -2.34 -8.99 3.80
N LYS A 168 -2.74 -10.11 4.39
CA LYS A 168 -1.95 -10.82 5.38
C LYS A 168 -1.91 -12.33 5.19
N TYR A 169 -2.99 -12.93 4.73
CA TYR A 169 -3.10 -14.38 4.60
C TYR A 169 -3.26 -14.79 3.15
N SER A 170 -2.61 -15.89 2.76
CA SER A 170 -2.83 -16.51 1.44
C SER A 170 -4.00 -17.49 1.51
N ALA A 171 -4.82 -17.49 0.48
CA ALA A 171 -5.90 -18.46 0.30
C ALA A 171 -6.02 -18.86 -1.16
N LEU A 172 -6.64 -20.00 -1.42
CA LEU A 172 -6.94 -20.50 -2.76
C LEU A 172 -8.45 -20.64 -2.91
N ILE A 173 -9.00 -20.06 -3.97
CA ILE A 173 -10.36 -20.38 -4.44
C ILE A 173 -10.22 -21.47 -5.50
N PRO A 174 -10.67 -22.71 -5.23
CA PRO A 174 -10.58 -23.80 -6.20
C PRO A 174 -11.30 -23.46 -7.50
N LYS A 175 -10.78 -23.93 -8.63
CA LYS A 175 -11.35 -23.68 -9.97
C LYS A 175 -12.85 -24.02 -10.04
N LYS A 176 -13.29 -25.11 -9.40
CA LYS A 176 -14.69 -25.57 -9.36
C LYS A 176 -15.66 -24.55 -8.70
N GLU A 177 -15.14 -23.62 -7.90
CA GLU A 177 -15.92 -22.62 -7.17
C GLU A 177 -15.88 -21.24 -7.84
N LEU A 178 -15.14 -21.11 -8.92
CA LEU A 178 -15.08 -19.88 -9.71
C LEU A 178 -16.26 -19.81 -10.68
N HIS A 179 -17.23 -18.96 -10.40
CA HIS A 179 -18.43 -18.76 -11.22
C HIS A 179 -18.30 -17.64 -12.27
N SER A 180 -17.16 -16.92 -12.28
CA SER A 180 -16.89 -15.84 -13.24
C SER A 180 -15.44 -15.86 -13.68
N THR A 181 -15.16 -15.25 -14.83
CA THR A 181 -13.77 -15.08 -15.32
C THR A 181 -13.05 -14.08 -14.40
N ILE A 182 -11.99 -14.55 -13.73
CA ILE A 182 -11.16 -13.75 -12.84
C ILE A 182 -9.83 -13.50 -13.55
N TYR A 183 -9.39 -12.23 -13.55
CA TYR A 183 -8.11 -11.83 -14.11
C TYR A 183 -7.16 -11.48 -12.97
N ALA A 184 -5.89 -11.86 -13.11
CA ALA A 184 -4.83 -11.44 -12.21
C ALA A 184 -4.76 -9.90 -12.17
N GLY A 185 -4.71 -9.33 -10.96
CA GLY A 185 -4.74 -7.88 -10.76
C GLY A 185 -6.14 -7.25 -10.73
N ALA A 186 -7.20 -8.03 -10.92
CA ALA A 186 -8.55 -7.55 -10.65
C ALA A 186 -8.74 -7.44 -9.13
N VAL A 187 -9.01 -6.24 -8.64
CA VAL A 187 -9.51 -6.04 -7.28
C VAL A 187 -10.95 -6.57 -7.29
N SER A 188 -11.09 -7.83 -6.95
CA SER A 188 -12.40 -8.43 -6.71
C SER A 188 -12.62 -8.46 -5.21
N TYR A 189 -13.53 -7.64 -4.73
CA TYR A 189 -14.15 -7.85 -3.42
C TYR A 189 -15.07 -9.07 -3.55
N THR A 190 -14.49 -10.25 -3.58
CA THR A 190 -15.24 -11.49 -3.57
C THR A 190 -15.53 -11.82 -2.13
N HIS A 191 -16.79 -11.87 -1.75
CA HIS A 191 -17.19 -12.55 -0.52
C HIS A 191 -16.87 -14.03 -0.71
N LEU A 192 -15.72 -14.44 -0.23
CA LEU A 192 -15.30 -15.82 -0.24
C LEU A 192 -16.01 -16.50 0.95
N ARG A 193 -17.00 -17.33 0.66
CA ARG A 193 -17.41 -18.33 1.66
C ARG A 193 -16.25 -19.31 1.78
N ALA A 194 -15.67 -19.40 2.98
CA ALA A 194 -14.60 -20.35 3.26
C ALA A 194 -15.15 -21.79 3.22
N HIS A 195 -15.47 -22.28 2.02
CA HIS A 195 -15.65 -23.67 1.74
C HIS A 195 -14.29 -24.22 1.32
N GLU A 196 -13.64 -24.95 2.22
CA GLU A 196 -12.38 -25.65 2.00
C GLU A 196 -11.18 -24.75 1.61
N THR A 197 -10.72 -23.92 2.55
CA THR A 197 -9.35 -23.41 2.51
C THR A 197 -8.42 -24.60 2.79
N THR A 198 -8.07 -25.36 1.77
CA THR A 198 -6.98 -26.31 1.88
C THR A 198 -5.70 -25.50 1.87
N LEU A 199 -5.20 -25.20 3.07
CA LEU A 199 -3.85 -24.70 3.29
C LEU A 199 -2.89 -25.81 2.86
N HIS A 200 -2.34 -25.72 1.66
CA HIS A 200 -1.24 -26.57 1.25
C HIS A 200 0.07 -25.83 1.45
N LEU A 201 0.90 -26.48 2.24
CA LEU A 201 2.34 -26.26 2.48
C LEU A 201 3.13 -26.18 1.17
#